data_15a864d81ea8d95388e2da9931110b98
#
_entry.id   15a864d81ea8d95388e2da9931110b98
#
_cell.length_a   1.000
_cell.length_b   1.000
_cell.length_c   1.000
_cell.angle_alpha   90.00
_cell.angle_beta   90.00
_cell.angle_gamma   90.00
#
_symmetry.space_group_name_H-M   'P 1'
#
loop_
_entity.id
_entity.type
_entity.pdbx_description
1 polymer ?
#
loop_
_entity_poly.entity_id
_entity_poly.type
_entity_poly.pdbx_seq_one_letter_code
_entity_poly.pdbx_strand_id
1 'polypeptide(L)'
;MDTKLLNKYIAGDVLPEEKKEVVRWLKENEEHREQLMQLRHIYDATVWNANLKEEKPGKKKTVTHYLRTSIKIAVVVAMFAFILHKEYQEYRLEHSTEMQVMTVPAGQRASLVLADGTTVWLNSNSILKYPAAGFHSKERKVILEGEGYFEVAHNEKHPFIVETEKYDIRVLGTTFNVSAYPNSGLFEASLIEGKVTVYHPETQNEIILNPHEKVEVRDGKLYKETFTSDHDFLWRMGIYSFKDEPLETVFKKLEQYYEVKIINKNIEITSHPCTGKFRQKEGIEHVMRVLQKYIKFNYIQDDEKNQIIIY
;
A
#
# COMPACT_ATOMS: atom_id res chain seq x y z
N MET A 1 -79.30 -6.30 -67.96
CA MET A 1 -79.40 -6.81 -66.57
C MET A 1 -78.85 -5.78 -65.62
N ASP A 2 -79.54 -5.59 -64.45
CA ASP A 2 -79.04 -4.63 -63.44
C ASP A 2 -77.76 -5.16 -62.78
N THR A 3 -76.65 -4.33 -62.76
CA THR A 3 -75.40 -4.69 -62.16
C THR A 3 -75.49 -4.99 -60.66
N LYS A 4 -76.44 -4.37 -59.97
CA LYS A 4 -76.72 -4.67 -58.53
C LYS A 4 -77.20 -6.08 -58.34
N LEU A 5 -78.06 -6.58 -59.22
CA LEU A 5 -78.61 -7.95 -59.17
C LEU A 5 -77.48 -8.99 -59.45
N LEU A 6 -76.58 -8.70 -60.39
CA LEU A 6 -75.43 -9.53 -60.71
C LEU A 6 -74.46 -9.60 -59.53
N ASN A 7 -74.23 -8.48 -58.89
CA ASN A 7 -73.35 -8.48 -57.66
C ASN A 7 -73.95 -9.27 -56.50
N LYS A 8 -75.27 -9.17 -56.28
CA LYS A 8 -75.98 -10.03 -55.28
C LYS A 8 -75.91 -11.49 -55.66
N TYR A 9 -76.01 -11.84 -56.95
CA TYR A 9 -75.81 -13.21 -57.42
C TYR A 9 -74.43 -13.76 -57.19
N ILE A 10 -73.43 -12.98 -57.43
CA ILE A 10 -72.02 -13.32 -57.17
C ILE A 10 -71.77 -13.48 -55.70
N ALA A 11 -72.32 -12.61 -54.87
CA ALA A 11 -72.21 -12.68 -53.40
C ALA A 11 -73.03 -13.87 -52.77
N GLY A 12 -73.93 -14.49 -53.56
CA GLY A 12 -74.76 -15.56 -53.08
C GLY A 12 -75.99 -15.10 -52.30
N ASP A 13 -76.33 -13.80 -52.29
CA ASP A 13 -77.41 -13.17 -51.54
C ASP A 13 -78.59 -12.77 -52.45
N VAL A 14 -79.11 -13.76 -53.12
CA VAL A 14 -80.23 -13.59 -54.07
C VAL A 14 -81.49 -14.45 -53.72
N LEU A 15 -82.68 -13.89 -53.91
CA LEU A 15 -83.93 -14.63 -53.74
C LEU A 15 -84.10 -15.66 -54.87
N PRO A 16 -84.84 -16.76 -54.65
CA PRO A 16 -84.99 -17.82 -55.65
C PRO A 16 -85.59 -17.34 -57.00
N GLU A 17 -86.44 -16.32 -57.02
CA GLU A 17 -87.00 -15.74 -58.21
C GLU A 17 -85.99 -14.87 -58.96
N GLU A 18 -85.18 -14.06 -58.26
CA GLU A 18 -84.10 -13.27 -58.81
C GLU A 18 -83.04 -14.18 -59.45
N LYS A 19 -82.70 -15.32 -58.80
CA LYS A 19 -81.82 -16.33 -59.34
C LYS A 19 -82.25 -16.89 -60.68
N LYS A 20 -83.60 -17.16 -60.82
CA LYS A 20 -84.11 -17.65 -62.09
C LYS A 20 -83.94 -16.61 -63.19
N GLU A 21 -84.17 -15.36 -62.88
CA GLU A 21 -83.96 -14.24 -63.83
C GLU A 21 -82.54 -14.15 -64.30
N VAL A 22 -81.56 -14.20 -63.43
CA VAL A 22 -80.13 -14.15 -63.78
C VAL A 22 -79.70 -15.40 -64.58
N VAL A 23 -80.23 -16.59 -64.24
CA VAL A 23 -79.93 -17.82 -65.00
C VAL A 23 -80.55 -17.78 -66.39
N ARG A 24 -81.75 -17.20 -66.54
CA ARG A 24 -82.35 -16.98 -67.87
C ARG A 24 -81.54 -16.06 -68.70
N TRP A 25 -81.11 -14.89 -68.17
CA TRP A 25 -80.26 -13.90 -68.84
C TRP A 25 -78.88 -14.50 -69.27
N LEU A 26 -78.31 -15.36 -68.46
CA LEU A 26 -77.05 -16.03 -68.81
C LEU A 26 -77.21 -17.06 -69.93
N LYS A 27 -78.37 -17.54 -70.20
CA LYS A 27 -78.68 -18.49 -71.28
C LYS A 27 -78.99 -17.82 -72.61
N GLU A 28 -79.27 -16.50 -72.60
CA GLU A 28 -79.67 -15.74 -73.79
C GLU A 28 -78.48 -15.40 -74.67
N ASN A 29 -77.30 -15.13 -74.11
CA ASN A 29 -76.10 -14.77 -74.88
C ASN A 29 -74.85 -15.16 -74.14
N GLU A 30 -73.82 -15.58 -74.89
CA GLU A 30 -72.51 -15.91 -74.35
C GLU A 30 -71.70 -14.71 -73.74
N GLU A 31 -71.92 -13.52 -74.31
CA GLU A 31 -71.39 -12.25 -73.77
C GLU A 31 -71.86 -11.97 -72.35
N HIS A 32 -73.08 -12.40 -71.98
CA HIS A 32 -73.58 -12.27 -70.62
C HIS A 32 -72.82 -13.10 -69.60
N ARG A 33 -72.31 -14.23 -70.00
CA ARG A 33 -71.41 -15.06 -69.18
C ARG A 33 -70.03 -14.36 -68.97
N GLU A 34 -69.46 -13.77 -69.99
CA GLU A 34 -68.20 -13.05 -69.86
C GLU A 34 -68.40 -11.84 -68.94
N GLN A 35 -69.46 -11.06 -69.07
CA GLN A 35 -69.75 -9.96 -68.17
C GLN A 35 -69.86 -10.42 -66.72
N LEU A 36 -70.54 -11.55 -66.45
CA LEU A 36 -70.64 -12.09 -65.10
C LEU A 36 -69.29 -12.55 -64.58
N MET A 37 -68.46 -13.16 -65.41
CA MET A 37 -67.12 -13.60 -65.09
C MET A 37 -66.18 -12.41 -64.71
N GLN A 38 -66.23 -11.30 -65.49
CA GLN A 38 -65.48 -10.08 -65.23
C GLN A 38 -65.89 -9.48 -63.83
N LEU A 39 -67.21 -9.38 -63.59
CA LEU A 39 -67.71 -8.88 -62.31
C LEU A 39 -67.33 -9.81 -61.15
N ARG A 40 -67.30 -11.12 -61.38
CA ARG A 40 -66.84 -12.09 -60.37
C ARG A 40 -65.35 -11.95 -60.05
N HIS A 41 -64.50 -11.74 -61.07
CA HIS A 41 -63.10 -11.48 -60.86
C HIS A 41 -62.84 -10.22 -60.00
N ILE A 42 -63.62 -9.16 -60.25
CA ILE A 42 -63.48 -7.94 -59.44
C ILE A 42 -63.97 -8.19 -58.01
N TYR A 43 -65.11 -8.93 -57.84
CA TYR A 43 -65.63 -9.29 -56.53
C TYR A 43 -64.59 -10.16 -55.72
N ASP A 44 -64.08 -11.21 -56.35
CA ASP A 44 -63.15 -12.12 -55.73
C ASP A 44 -61.88 -11.35 -55.33
N ALA A 45 -61.38 -10.41 -56.14
CA ALA A 45 -60.24 -9.53 -55.83
C ALA A 45 -60.52 -8.59 -54.65
N THR A 46 -61.75 -8.08 -54.53
CA THR A 46 -62.14 -7.20 -53.41
C THR A 46 -62.34 -8.01 -52.12
N VAL A 47 -62.91 -9.20 -52.16
CA VAL A 47 -63.05 -10.08 -51.03
C VAL A 47 -61.75 -10.64 -50.56
N TRP A 48 -60.82 -10.98 -51.45
CA TRP A 48 -59.47 -11.41 -51.13
C TRP A 48 -58.69 -10.31 -50.42
N ASN A 49 -58.73 -9.08 -50.92
CA ASN A 49 -58.09 -7.94 -50.28
C ASN A 49 -58.73 -7.56 -48.91
N ALA A 50 -60.05 -7.74 -48.74
CA ALA A 50 -60.73 -7.46 -47.49
C ALA A 50 -60.39 -8.48 -46.41
N ASN A 51 -60.04 -9.72 -46.76
CA ASN A 51 -59.59 -10.75 -45.81
C ASN A 51 -58.09 -10.69 -45.46
N LEU A 52 -57.30 -9.83 -46.16
CA LEU A 52 -56.02 -9.40 -45.68
C LEU A 52 -56.25 -8.35 -44.60
N LYS A 53 -56.87 -8.74 -43.47
CA LYS A 53 -56.66 -7.99 -42.23
C LYS A 53 -55.15 -7.91 -42.05
N GLU A 54 -54.58 -6.68 -42.13
CA GLU A 54 -53.30 -6.40 -41.52
C GLU A 54 -53.32 -7.03 -40.13
N GLU A 55 -52.67 -8.17 -39.94
CA GLU A 55 -52.08 -8.48 -38.70
C GLU A 55 -51.12 -7.32 -38.41
N LYS A 56 -51.61 -6.32 -37.61
CA LYS A 56 -50.67 -5.41 -36.95
C LYS A 56 -49.59 -6.28 -36.38
N PRO A 57 -48.31 -6.13 -36.79
CA PRO A 57 -47.25 -6.92 -36.18
C PRO A 57 -47.37 -6.67 -34.70
N GLY A 58 -47.77 -7.72 -33.94
CA GLY A 58 -47.80 -7.69 -32.50
C GLY A 58 -46.47 -7.14 -32.12
N LYS A 59 -46.41 -6.02 -31.36
CA LYS A 59 -45.14 -5.49 -30.84
C LYS A 59 -44.46 -6.67 -30.16
N LYS A 60 -43.62 -7.39 -30.88
CA LYS A 60 -42.59 -8.23 -30.29
C LYS A 60 -41.85 -7.25 -29.42
N LYS A 61 -42.17 -7.20 -28.11
CA LYS A 61 -41.35 -6.54 -27.11
C LYS A 61 -40.01 -7.23 -27.26
N THR A 62 -39.25 -6.64 -28.12
CA THR A 62 -38.14 -7.26 -28.81
C THR A 62 -37.15 -7.70 -27.78
N VAL A 63 -36.64 -8.89 -27.92
CA VAL A 63 -35.44 -9.46 -27.25
C VAL A 63 -34.41 -8.37 -27.00
N THR A 64 -34.31 -7.35 -27.87
CA THR A 64 -33.49 -6.14 -27.74
C THR A 64 -33.81 -5.28 -26.49
N HIS A 65 -35.05 -5.21 -26.01
CA HIS A 65 -35.38 -4.45 -24.80
C HIS A 65 -34.85 -5.19 -23.55
N TYR A 66 -35.06 -6.49 -23.47
CA TYR A 66 -34.53 -7.33 -22.39
C TYR A 66 -32.98 -7.36 -22.43
N LEU A 67 -32.42 -7.45 -23.63
CA LEU A 67 -30.95 -7.40 -23.81
C LEU A 67 -30.36 -6.06 -23.34
N ARG A 68 -30.97 -4.93 -23.71
CA ARG A 68 -30.54 -3.60 -23.23
C ARG A 68 -30.69 -3.43 -21.73
N THR A 69 -31.73 -3.97 -21.13
CA THR A 69 -31.94 -3.92 -19.67
C THR A 69 -30.95 -4.82 -18.95
N SER A 70 -30.69 -6.02 -19.48
CA SER A 70 -29.68 -6.94 -18.94
C SER A 70 -28.27 -6.35 -19.00
N ILE A 71 -27.91 -5.66 -20.10
CA ILE A 71 -26.63 -4.97 -20.22
C ILE A 71 -26.50 -3.85 -19.17
N LYS A 72 -27.56 -3.06 -18.95
CA LYS A 72 -27.54 -2.02 -17.89
C LYS A 72 -27.33 -2.60 -16.50
N ILE A 73 -28.01 -3.69 -16.18
CA ILE A 73 -27.85 -4.40 -14.91
C ILE A 73 -26.45 -4.97 -14.79
N ALA A 74 -25.92 -5.59 -15.86
CA ALA A 74 -24.57 -6.14 -15.88
C ALA A 74 -23.51 -5.06 -15.64
N VAL A 75 -23.66 -3.86 -16.23
CA VAL A 75 -22.76 -2.72 -16.00
C VAL A 75 -22.81 -2.26 -14.54
N VAL A 76 -24.01 -2.14 -13.95
CA VAL A 76 -24.16 -1.76 -12.54
C VAL A 76 -23.53 -2.80 -11.61
N VAL A 77 -23.76 -4.08 -11.88
CA VAL A 77 -23.15 -5.17 -11.10
C VAL A 77 -21.62 -5.16 -11.25
N ALA A 78 -21.12 -4.95 -12.47
CA ALA A 78 -19.67 -4.86 -12.71
C ALA A 78 -19.04 -3.64 -12.00
N MET A 79 -19.71 -2.47 -12.02
CA MET A 79 -19.26 -1.31 -11.25
C MET A 79 -19.24 -1.58 -9.75
N PHE A 80 -20.29 -2.20 -9.23
CA PHE A 80 -20.36 -2.53 -7.80
C PHE A 80 -19.29 -3.55 -7.41
N ALA A 81 -19.10 -4.59 -8.22
CA ALA A 81 -18.02 -5.57 -8.04
C ALA A 81 -16.64 -4.91 -8.11
N PHE A 82 -16.43 -3.94 -9.00
CA PHE A 82 -15.18 -3.19 -9.11
C PHE A 82 -14.93 -2.33 -7.85
N ILE A 83 -15.97 -1.65 -7.34
CA ILE A 83 -15.87 -0.87 -6.09
C ILE A 83 -15.53 -1.78 -4.92
N LEU A 84 -16.26 -2.89 -4.75
CA LEU A 84 -15.97 -3.87 -3.70
C LEU A 84 -14.58 -4.48 -3.82
N HIS A 85 -14.14 -4.76 -5.06
CA HIS A 85 -12.79 -5.26 -5.30
C HIS A 85 -11.72 -4.24 -4.90
N LYS A 86 -11.93 -2.96 -5.22
CA LYS A 86 -11.03 -1.88 -4.84
C LYS A 86 -10.96 -1.74 -3.31
N GLU A 87 -12.11 -1.70 -2.63
CA GLU A 87 -12.15 -1.64 -1.16
C GLU A 87 -11.52 -2.88 -0.52
N TYR A 88 -11.74 -4.07 -1.08
CA TYR A 88 -11.10 -5.29 -0.61
C TYR A 88 -9.57 -5.25 -0.78
N GLN A 89 -9.06 -4.71 -1.89
CA GLN A 89 -7.62 -4.53 -2.11
C GLN A 89 -7.01 -3.54 -1.09
N GLU A 90 -7.66 -2.40 -0.86
CA GLU A 90 -7.24 -1.42 0.15
C GLU A 90 -7.26 -2.04 1.56
N TYR A 91 -8.34 -2.75 1.91
CA TYR A 91 -8.44 -3.48 3.18
C TYR A 91 -7.33 -4.50 3.34
N ARG A 92 -7.02 -5.26 2.30
CA ARG A 92 -5.96 -6.27 2.30
C ARG A 92 -4.57 -5.65 2.47
N LEU A 93 -4.30 -4.51 1.84
CA LEU A 93 -3.04 -3.77 1.99
C LEU A 93 -2.91 -3.18 3.40
N GLU A 94 -3.98 -2.59 3.93
CA GLU A 94 -4.01 -2.02 5.29
C GLU A 94 -3.77 -3.08 6.38
N HIS A 95 -4.23 -4.32 6.14
CA HIS A 95 -4.09 -5.45 7.07
C HIS A 95 -2.96 -6.42 6.68
N SER A 96 -2.12 -6.04 5.72
CA SER A 96 -0.94 -6.83 5.39
C SER A 96 0.05 -6.77 6.54
N THR A 97 0.29 -7.90 7.17
CA THR A 97 1.28 -8.07 8.25
C THR A 97 2.66 -8.47 7.71
N GLU A 98 2.82 -8.52 6.40
CA GLU A 98 4.10 -8.89 5.79
C GLU A 98 5.13 -7.78 6.00
N MET A 99 6.20 -8.11 6.72
CA MET A 99 7.30 -7.19 7.00
C MET A 99 8.51 -7.54 6.16
N GLN A 100 9.12 -6.53 5.57
CA GLN A 100 10.49 -6.63 5.04
C GLN A 100 11.49 -6.45 6.18
N VAL A 101 12.60 -7.15 6.08
CA VAL A 101 13.68 -7.09 7.07
C VAL A 101 14.96 -6.65 6.39
N MET A 102 15.50 -5.52 6.84
CA MET A 102 16.82 -5.04 6.47
C MET A 102 17.78 -5.32 7.61
N THR A 103 18.77 -6.19 7.35
CA THR A 103 19.83 -6.53 8.32
C THR A 103 21.13 -5.93 7.88
N VAL A 104 21.78 -5.21 8.77
CA VAL A 104 23.12 -4.64 8.57
C VAL A 104 24.13 -5.42 9.41
N PRO A 105 25.05 -6.14 8.77
CA PRO A 105 26.11 -6.85 9.49
C PRO A 105 27.03 -5.93 10.27
N ALA A 106 27.79 -6.49 11.16
CA ALA A 106 28.84 -5.79 11.87
C ALA A 106 29.86 -5.13 10.94
N GLY A 107 30.36 -3.99 11.32
CA GLY A 107 31.32 -3.22 10.53
C GLY A 107 30.75 -2.61 9.25
N GLN A 108 29.45 -2.78 8.97
CA GLN A 108 28.78 -2.21 7.80
C GLN A 108 27.75 -1.15 8.18
N ARG A 109 27.27 -0.45 7.19
CA ARG A 109 26.18 0.52 7.29
C ARG A 109 25.33 0.41 6.04
N ALA A 110 24.06 0.71 6.18
CA ALA A 110 23.16 0.76 5.05
C ALA A 110 22.29 2.02 5.12
N SER A 111 21.79 2.42 3.98
CA SER A 111 20.73 3.44 3.91
C SER A 111 19.64 2.97 2.97
N LEU A 112 18.39 3.32 3.30
CA LEU A 112 17.22 3.02 2.47
C LEU A 112 16.25 4.17 2.53
N VAL A 113 15.39 4.25 1.51
CA VAL A 113 14.26 5.17 1.46
C VAL A 113 12.99 4.32 1.55
N LEU A 114 12.16 4.60 2.55
CA LEU A 114 10.88 3.93 2.75
C LEU A 114 9.81 4.45 1.78
N ALA A 115 8.70 3.74 1.69
CA ALA A 115 7.63 4.05 0.74
C ALA A 115 6.97 5.44 0.94
N ASP A 116 7.07 6.01 2.14
CA ASP A 116 6.57 7.35 2.48
C ASP A 116 7.58 8.48 2.19
N GLY A 117 8.76 8.15 1.66
CA GLY A 117 9.87 9.09 1.42
C GLY A 117 10.79 9.31 2.62
N THR A 118 10.54 8.64 3.76
CA THR A 118 11.45 8.66 4.92
C THR A 118 12.77 8.02 4.56
N THR A 119 13.89 8.71 4.84
CA THR A 119 15.22 8.16 4.67
C THR A 119 15.75 7.64 6.01
N VAL A 120 16.28 6.42 5.99
CA VAL A 120 16.83 5.75 7.18
C VAL A 120 18.28 5.35 6.89
N TRP A 121 19.18 5.67 7.81
CA TRP A 121 20.53 5.08 7.87
C TRP A 121 20.56 4.11 9.04
N LEU A 122 21.12 2.95 8.82
CA LEU A 122 21.31 1.91 9.83
C LEU A 122 22.81 1.73 10.08
N ASN A 123 23.18 1.72 11.35
CA ASN A 123 24.55 1.46 11.77
C ASN A 123 24.84 -0.05 11.84
N SER A 124 26.03 -0.39 12.18
CA SER A 124 26.55 -1.75 12.39
C SER A 124 25.64 -2.56 13.31
N ASN A 125 25.45 -3.85 13.04
CA ASN A 125 24.63 -4.77 13.85
C ASN A 125 23.19 -4.29 14.06
N SER A 126 22.57 -3.68 13.04
CA SER A 126 21.20 -3.17 13.15
C SER A 126 20.23 -3.91 12.25
N ILE A 127 19.02 -4.04 12.71
CA ILE A 127 17.91 -4.64 11.99
C ILE A 127 16.74 -3.66 11.96
N LEU A 128 16.22 -3.39 10.78
CA LEU A 128 15.00 -2.63 10.59
C LEU A 128 13.94 -3.53 9.94
N LYS A 129 12.77 -3.61 10.58
CA LYS A 129 11.59 -4.29 10.02
C LYS A 129 10.55 -3.22 9.66
N TYR A 130 10.02 -3.28 8.44
CA TYR A 130 9.04 -2.30 7.94
C TYR A 130 8.03 -2.97 7.00
N PRO A 131 6.81 -2.42 6.81
CA PRO A 131 5.78 -3.04 5.99
C PRO A 131 6.19 -3.18 4.53
N ALA A 132 6.07 -4.40 3.97
CA ALA A 132 6.42 -4.70 2.58
C ALA A 132 5.55 -3.93 1.57
N ALA A 133 4.26 -3.77 1.87
CA ALA A 133 3.30 -3.07 1.01
C ALA A 133 3.33 -1.53 1.17
N GLY A 134 4.20 -0.99 2.05
CA GLY A 134 4.21 0.42 2.43
C GLY A 134 3.26 0.73 3.60
N PHE A 135 3.12 2.01 3.93
CA PHE A 135 2.33 2.46 5.09
C PHE A 135 0.89 2.76 4.68
N HIS A 136 -0.01 1.81 4.88
CA HIS A 136 -1.44 1.94 4.57
C HIS A 136 -2.32 2.11 5.82
N SER A 137 -1.75 1.94 7.03
CA SER A 137 -2.45 2.10 8.30
C SER A 137 -2.48 3.57 8.77
N LYS A 138 -3.23 3.83 9.86
CA LYS A 138 -3.26 5.16 10.51
C LYS A 138 -1.91 5.60 11.06
N GLU A 139 -0.99 4.68 11.28
CA GLU A 139 0.36 4.91 11.80
C GLU A 139 1.39 4.27 10.88
N ARG A 140 2.52 4.93 10.68
CA ARG A 140 3.68 4.44 9.92
C ARG A 140 4.65 3.77 10.90
N LYS A 141 4.54 2.45 11.06
CA LYS A 141 5.32 1.70 12.06
C LYS A 141 6.51 1.00 11.45
N VAL A 142 7.63 1.09 12.13
CA VAL A 142 8.84 0.31 11.87
C VAL A 142 9.37 -0.24 13.20
N ILE A 143 10.10 -1.36 13.16
CA ILE A 143 10.72 -1.95 14.34
C ILE A 143 12.24 -1.85 14.16
N LEU A 144 12.93 -1.30 15.15
CA LEU A 144 14.37 -1.13 15.15
C LEU A 144 15.03 -1.96 16.28
N GLU A 145 16.00 -2.76 15.90
CA GLU A 145 16.95 -3.38 16.78
C GLU A 145 18.36 -2.87 16.37
N GLY A 146 19.04 -2.12 17.23
CA GLY A 146 20.31 -1.50 16.89
C GLY A 146 20.27 0.02 16.83
N GLU A 147 21.00 0.64 15.90
CA GLU A 147 21.06 2.10 15.76
C GLU A 147 20.59 2.55 14.38
N GLY A 148 19.68 3.52 14.38
CA GLY A 148 19.11 4.13 13.20
C GLY A 148 19.04 5.66 13.29
N TYR A 149 19.40 6.31 12.20
CA TYR A 149 19.17 7.74 12.00
C TYR A 149 18.06 7.91 10.98
N PHE A 150 17.07 8.71 11.32
CA PHE A 150 15.84 8.87 10.57
C PHE A 150 15.67 10.33 10.13
N GLU A 151 15.42 10.53 8.86
CA GLU A 151 14.88 11.76 8.30
C GLU A 151 13.44 11.47 7.83
N VAL A 152 12.50 11.68 8.74
CA VAL A 152 11.11 11.27 8.53
C VAL A 152 10.35 12.29 7.68
N ALA A 153 9.71 11.81 6.62
CA ALA A 153 8.82 12.61 5.80
C ALA A 153 7.64 13.16 6.63
N HIS A 154 7.37 14.47 6.52
CA HIS A 154 6.34 15.13 7.31
C HIS A 154 4.92 14.67 6.96
N ASN A 155 4.18 14.20 7.96
CA ASN A 155 2.77 13.83 7.83
C ASN A 155 2.06 13.86 9.19
N GLU A 156 1.28 14.90 9.42
CA GLU A 156 0.53 15.09 10.69
C GLU A 156 -0.61 14.08 10.87
N LYS A 157 -1.17 13.57 9.78
CA LYS A 157 -2.32 12.64 9.83
C LYS A 157 -1.92 11.20 10.14
N HIS A 158 -0.68 10.83 9.78
CA HIS A 158 -0.15 9.48 9.95
C HIS A 158 1.19 9.55 10.68
N PRO A 159 1.21 9.52 12.02
CA PRO A 159 2.44 9.54 12.81
C PRO A 159 3.39 8.42 12.41
N PHE A 160 4.70 8.69 12.48
CA PHE A 160 5.74 7.68 12.30
C PHE A 160 6.17 7.17 13.68
N ILE A 161 6.21 5.84 13.83
CA ILE A 161 6.53 5.19 15.09
C ILE A 161 7.72 4.25 14.86
N VAL A 162 8.77 4.44 15.64
CA VAL A 162 9.88 3.49 15.76
C VAL A 162 9.66 2.69 17.03
N GLU A 163 9.27 1.42 16.87
CA GLU A 163 9.14 0.48 17.98
C GLU A 163 10.52 -0.11 18.29
N THR A 164 10.89 -0.15 19.57
CA THR A 164 12.11 -0.82 20.07
C THR A 164 11.76 -1.80 21.19
N GLU A 165 12.75 -2.50 21.73
CA GLU A 165 12.52 -3.48 22.81
C GLU A 165 11.83 -2.88 24.03
N LYS A 166 12.14 -1.62 24.39
CA LYS A 166 11.68 -1.04 25.68
C LYS A 166 10.88 0.26 25.51
N TYR A 167 11.22 1.07 24.55
CA TYR A 167 10.62 2.39 24.36
C TYR A 167 10.27 2.62 22.90
N ASP A 168 9.14 3.24 22.66
CA ASP A 168 8.71 3.63 21.33
C ASP A 168 8.93 5.12 21.12
N ILE A 169 9.20 5.48 19.88
CA ILE A 169 9.45 6.86 19.46
C ILE A 169 8.39 7.27 18.47
N ARG A 170 7.63 8.32 18.77
CA ARG A 170 6.59 8.88 17.90
C ARG A 170 6.99 10.25 17.37
N VAL A 171 6.85 10.44 16.05
CA VAL A 171 7.16 11.69 15.36
C VAL A 171 6.17 11.97 14.24
N LEU A 172 6.11 13.22 13.76
CA LEU A 172 5.26 13.61 12.62
C LEU A 172 6.07 13.96 11.36
N GLY A 173 7.33 14.36 11.52
CA GLY A 173 8.24 14.78 10.46
C GLY A 173 9.46 15.40 11.12
N THR A 174 10.50 14.62 11.33
CA THR A 174 11.51 14.87 12.35
C THR A 174 12.82 14.21 11.93
N THR A 175 13.92 14.84 12.23
CA THR A 175 15.27 14.28 12.09
C THR A 175 15.79 13.87 13.46
N PHE A 176 16.05 12.60 13.67
CA PHE A 176 16.47 12.05 14.97
C PHE A 176 17.31 10.78 14.83
N ASN A 177 18.06 10.45 15.88
CA ASN A 177 18.82 9.21 16.01
C ASN A 177 18.25 8.37 17.16
N VAL A 178 18.23 7.07 16.99
CA VAL A 178 17.86 6.10 18.04
C VAL A 178 18.91 5.02 18.10
N SER A 179 19.45 4.78 19.30
CA SER A 179 20.31 3.65 19.62
C SER A 179 19.60 2.75 20.62
N ALA A 180 19.20 1.55 20.17
CA ALA A 180 18.43 0.57 20.94
C ALA A 180 18.93 -0.85 20.64
N TYR A 181 20.18 -1.13 20.97
CA TYR A 181 20.77 -2.44 20.78
C TYR A 181 20.20 -3.45 21.79
N PRO A 182 19.66 -4.60 21.36
CA PRO A 182 19.18 -5.63 22.24
C PRO A 182 20.29 -6.09 23.21
N ASN A 183 19.91 -6.42 24.43
CA ASN A 183 20.82 -6.91 25.47
C ASN A 183 21.95 -5.97 25.92
N SER A 184 22.06 -4.78 25.33
CA SER A 184 23.06 -3.79 25.80
C SER A 184 22.64 -3.11 27.12
N GLY A 185 21.34 -3.11 27.40
CA GLY A 185 20.74 -2.30 28.46
C GLY A 185 20.74 -0.80 28.17
N LEU A 186 21.30 -0.39 27.04
CA LEU A 186 21.43 0.99 26.62
C LEU A 186 20.28 1.35 25.68
N PHE A 187 19.66 2.48 25.93
CA PHE A 187 18.73 3.13 25.01
C PHE A 187 19.04 4.62 24.99
N GLU A 188 19.16 5.17 23.81
CA GLU A 188 19.32 6.61 23.60
C GLU A 188 18.45 7.05 22.42
N ALA A 189 17.73 8.14 22.59
CA ALA A 189 17.06 8.84 21.48
C ALA A 189 17.47 10.32 21.49
N SER A 190 17.96 10.81 20.36
CA SER A 190 18.51 12.16 20.21
C SER A 190 17.77 12.89 19.10
N LEU A 191 17.27 14.09 19.39
CA LEU A 191 16.51 14.92 18.45
C LEU A 191 17.39 16.01 17.84
N ILE A 192 17.46 16.01 16.50
CA ILE A 192 18.19 17.01 15.72
C ILE A 192 17.24 18.14 15.30
N GLU A 193 16.13 17.79 14.66
CA GLU A 193 15.15 18.76 14.15
C GLU A 193 13.72 18.24 14.31
N GLY A 194 12.79 19.10 14.67
CA GLY A 194 11.37 18.81 14.82
C GLY A 194 10.95 18.52 16.25
N LYS A 195 10.19 17.45 16.50
CA LYS A 195 9.70 17.05 17.82
C LYS A 195 9.64 15.54 17.94
N VAL A 196 10.12 15.00 19.04
CA VAL A 196 10.09 13.57 19.36
C VAL A 196 9.31 13.36 20.65
N THR A 197 8.44 12.35 20.67
CA THR A 197 7.86 11.80 21.90
C THR A 197 8.40 10.40 22.10
N VAL A 198 9.13 10.18 23.19
CA VAL A 198 9.58 8.84 23.62
C VAL A 198 8.64 8.37 24.72
N TYR A 199 8.10 7.16 24.59
CA TYR A 199 7.15 6.60 25.55
C TYR A 199 7.40 5.12 25.80
N HIS A 200 7.03 4.68 27.00
CA HIS A 200 7.04 3.26 27.34
C HIS A 200 5.69 2.66 26.99
N PRO A 201 5.60 1.63 26.14
CA PRO A 201 4.33 1.13 25.61
C PRO A 201 3.37 0.63 26.70
N GLU A 202 3.87 0.06 27.79
CA GLU A 202 3.04 -0.47 28.87
C GLU A 202 2.59 0.58 29.88
N THR A 203 3.47 1.48 30.31
CA THR A 203 3.19 2.45 31.38
C THR A 203 2.64 3.78 30.86
N GLN A 204 2.73 4.01 29.57
CA GLN A 204 2.34 5.27 28.90
C GLN A 204 3.08 6.52 29.44
N ASN A 205 4.16 6.31 30.19
CA ASN A 205 5.03 7.41 30.59
C ASN A 205 5.75 7.94 29.36
N GLU A 206 5.65 9.24 29.12
CA GLU A 206 6.22 9.88 27.95
C GLU A 206 7.19 11.02 28.30
N ILE A 207 8.20 11.18 27.46
CA ILE A 207 9.13 12.31 27.49
C ILE A 207 9.14 12.95 26.12
N ILE A 208 8.95 14.27 26.10
CA ILE A 208 9.02 15.07 24.87
C ILE A 208 10.41 15.69 24.77
N LEU A 209 11.04 15.51 23.59
CA LEU A 209 12.32 16.13 23.25
C LEU A 209 12.09 17.35 22.34
N ASN A 210 12.85 18.40 22.59
CA ASN A 210 13.04 19.54 21.70
C ASN A 210 14.37 19.41 20.94
N PRO A 211 14.62 20.16 19.88
CA PRO A 211 15.87 20.11 19.16
C PRO A 211 17.09 20.24 20.06
N HIS A 212 18.11 19.43 19.81
CA HIS A 212 19.33 19.30 20.61
C HIS A 212 19.16 18.74 22.02
N GLU A 213 18.02 18.05 22.27
CA GLU A 213 17.82 17.26 23.47
C GLU A 213 17.93 15.77 23.13
N LYS A 214 18.44 14.99 24.10
CA LYS A 214 18.46 13.55 24.06
C LYS A 214 17.90 12.95 25.36
N VAL A 215 17.47 11.74 25.28
CA VAL A 215 17.09 10.94 26.42
C VAL A 215 17.86 9.63 26.39
N GLU A 216 18.36 9.20 27.52
CA GLU A 216 19.04 7.92 27.70
C GLU A 216 18.56 7.18 28.93
N VAL A 217 18.71 5.85 28.93
CA VAL A 217 18.40 5.01 30.10
C VAL A 217 19.64 4.84 30.95
N ARG A 218 19.55 5.24 32.24
CA ARG A 218 20.52 4.94 33.29
C ARG A 218 19.76 4.30 34.47
N ASP A 219 20.22 3.18 34.95
CA ASP A 219 19.60 2.46 36.09
C ASP A 219 18.07 2.24 35.92
N GLY A 220 17.64 1.93 34.69
CA GLY A 220 16.22 1.68 34.34
C GLY A 220 15.34 2.93 34.32
N LYS A 221 15.90 4.13 34.40
CA LYS A 221 15.17 5.41 34.33
C LYS A 221 15.62 6.22 33.13
N LEU A 222 14.72 7.00 32.59
CA LEU A 222 14.99 7.92 31.47
C LEU A 222 15.54 9.24 32.04
N TYR A 223 16.70 9.66 31.57
CA TYR A 223 17.34 10.94 31.86
C TYR A 223 17.40 11.77 30.60
N LYS A 224 16.92 13.02 30.69
CA LYS A 224 16.93 13.98 29.60
C LYS A 224 18.12 14.92 29.75
N GLU A 225 18.89 15.08 28.67
CA GLU A 225 20.07 15.92 28.60
C GLU A 225 20.08 16.74 27.29
N THR A 226 20.92 17.77 27.22
CA THR A 226 21.15 18.53 25.99
C THR A 226 22.51 18.15 25.38
N PHE A 227 22.58 18.12 24.06
CA PHE A 227 23.84 17.99 23.34
C PHE A 227 24.11 19.23 22.47
N THR A 228 25.38 19.55 22.27
CA THR A 228 25.79 20.77 21.56
C THR A 228 26.42 20.50 20.19
N SER A 229 26.52 19.23 19.79
CA SER A 229 27.26 18.84 18.59
C SER A 229 26.66 17.60 17.93
N ASP A 230 26.54 17.64 16.63
CA ASP A 230 26.09 16.51 15.81
C ASP A 230 27.20 15.46 15.57
N HIS A 231 28.26 15.51 16.35
CA HIS A 231 29.42 14.60 16.20
C HIS A 231 29.01 13.14 16.40
N ASP A 232 28.06 12.87 17.26
CA ASP A 232 27.60 11.51 17.56
C ASP A 232 26.88 10.85 16.37
N PHE A 233 26.43 11.65 15.38
CA PHE A 233 25.75 11.17 14.19
C PHE A 233 26.65 11.10 12.95
N LEU A 234 27.98 11.35 13.09
CA LEU A 234 28.96 11.25 12.01
C LEU A 234 29.20 9.81 11.55
N TRP A 235 28.75 8.83 12.32
CA TRP A 235 28.82 7.43 11.93
C TRP A 235 28.14 7.17 10.57
N ARG A 236 27.10 7.93 10.20
CA ARG A 236 26.48 7.87 8.85
C ARG A 236 27.50 8.09 7.73
N MET A 237 28.50 8.90 7.96
CA MET A 237 29.59 9.19 7.04
C MET A 237 30.82 8.27 7.25
N GLY A 238 30.69 7.26 8.14
CA GLY A 238 31.79 6.36 8.50
C GLY A 238 32.81 6.96 9.43
N ILE A 239 32.44 7.90 10.26
CA ILE A 239 33.30 8.53 11.24
C ILE A 239 32.69 8.27 12.62
N TYR A 240 33.38 7.49 13.43
CA TYR A 240 33.07 7.32 14.85
C TYR A 240 33.71 8.43 15.63
N SER A 241 32.93 9.16 16.37
CA SER A 241 33.37 10.35 17.11
C SER A 241 33.03 10.16 18.58
N PHE A 242 34.01 10.41 19.43
CA PHE A 242 33.90 10.35 20.88
C PHE A 242 34.31 11.71 21.43
N LYS A 243 33.60 12.22 22.43
CA LYS A 243 33.89 13.50 23.05
C LYS A 243 33.77 13.37 24.55
N ASP A 244 34.91 13.38 25.24
CA ASP A 244 34.99 13.29 26.69
C ASP A 244 34.30 12.03 27.27
N GLU A 245 34.29 10.94 26.48
CA GLU A 245 33.63 9.69 26.88
C GLU A 245 34.60 8.80 27.67
N PRO A 246 34.12 8.15 28.74
CA PRO A 246 34.90 7.15 29.46
C PRO A 246 35.36 6.04 28.49
N LEU A 247 36.63 5.61 28.61
CA LEU A 247 37.21 4.63 27.70
C LEU A 247 36.44 3.29 27.71
N GLU A 248 35.80 2.93 28.82
CA GLU A 248 34.89 1.78 28.90
C GLU A 248 33.71 1.91 27.93
N THR A 249 33.11 3.08 27.86
CA THR A 249 31.98 3.37 26.94
C THR A 249 32.48 3.32 25.50
N VAL A 250 33.65 3.87 25.24
CA VAL A 250 34.29 3.81 23.91
C VAL A 250 34.53 2.37 23.48
N PHE A 251 35.07 1.52 24.37
CA PHE A 251 35.29 0.10 24.07
C PHE A 251 33.99 -0.62 23.77
N LYS A 252 32.91 -0.42 24.55
CA LYS A 252 31.61 -1.00 24.27
C LYS A 252 31.03 -0.58 22.91
N LYS A 253 31.20 0.68 22.53
CA LYS A 253 30.80 1.16 21.18
C LYS A 253 31.68 0.54 20.09
N LEU A 254 32.97 0.42 20.29
CA LEU A 254 33.90 -0.21 19.34
C LEU A 254 33.58 -1.71 19.15
N GLU A 255 33.23 -2.44 20.22
CA GLU A 255 32.76 -3.82 20.13
C GLU A 255 31.57 -3.96 19.17
N GLN A 256 30.60 -3.05 19.27
CA GLN A 256 29.41 -3.05 18.41
C GLN A 256 29.77 -2.66 16.95
N TYR A 257 30.62 -1.65 16.79
CA TYR A 257 30.95 -1.13 15.47
C TYR A 257 31.83 -2.05 14.65
N TYR A 258 32.69 -2.83 15.29
CA TYR A 258 33.69 -3.70 14.63
C TYR A 258 33.42 -5.20 14.86
N GLU A 259 32.39 -5.55 15.63
CA GLU A 259 32.09 -6.96 16.00
C GLU A 259 33.26 -7.68 16.64
N VAL A 260 33.98 -7.00 17.48
CA VAL A 260 35.14 -7.53 18.22
C VAL A 260 34.82 -7.53 19.70
N LYS A 261 35.27 -8.53 20.45
CA LYS A 261 35.15 -8.53 21.89
C LYS A 261 36.37 -7.85 22.51
N ILE A 262 36.16 -6.81 23.34
CA ILE A 262 37.24 -6.09 24.02
C ILE A 262 37.23 -6.44 25.50
N ILE A 263 38.22 -7.17 25.96
CA ILE A 263 38.40 -7.57 27.34
C ILE A 263 39.41 -6.65 28.02
N ASN A 264 38.90 -5.66 28.75
CA ASN A 264 39.79 -4.75 29.50
C ASN A 264 40.11 -5.34 30.88
N LYS A 265 41.36 -5.73 31.07
CA LYS A 265 41.96 -6.17 32.37
C LYS A 265 42.62 -5.03 33.11
N ASN A 266 42.80 -3.88 32.51
CA ASN A 266 43.41 -2.68 33.12
C ASN A 266 42.28 -1.76 33.65
N ILE A 267 41.97 -1.88 34.90
CA ILE A 267 40.91 -1.10 35.54
C ILE A 267 41.25 0.41 35.61
N GLU A 268 42.53 0.75 35.66
CA GLU A 268 42.98 2.13 35.83
C GLU A 268 42.61 3.05 34.67
N ILE A 269 42.45 2.49 33.45
CA ILE A 269 42.11 3.26 32.25
C ILE A 269 40.60 3.34 31.98
N THR A 270 39.79 2.61 32.71
CA THR A 270 38.36 2.46 32.45
C THR A 270 37.63 3.80 32.40
N SER A 271 37.90 4.68 33.35
CA SER A 271 37.29 6.02 33.45
C SER A 271 38.03 7.11 32.69
N HIS A 272 39.14 6.77 32.01
CA HIS A 272 39.93 7.77 31.28
C HIS A 272 39.10 8.42 30.15
N PRO A 273 38.98 9.75 30.11
CA PRO A 273 38.20 10.42 29.08
C PRO A 273 38.89 10.28 27.71
N CYS A 274 38.13 9.93 26.72
CA CYS A 274 38.57 9.78 25.36
C CYS A 274 37.87 10.80 24.46
N THR A 275 38.65 11.57 23.70
CA THR A 275 38.14 12.46 22.67
C THR A 275 38.89 12.15 21.37
N GLY A 276 38.14 11.82 20.32
CA GLY A 276 38.78 11.48 19.02
C GLY A 276 37.75 11.20 17.96
N LYS A 277 38.22 11.17 16.70
CA LYS A 277 37.45 10.76 15.53
C LYS A 277 38.20 9.69 14.77
N PHE A 278 37.53 8.57 14.49
CA PHE A 278 38.10 7.43 13.78
C PHE A 278 37.29 7.14 12.55
N ARG A 279 37.93 6.87 11.44
CA ARG A 279 37.23 6.43 10.22
C ARG A 279 37.04 4.92 10.25
N GLN A 280 35.83 4.46 10.09
CA GLN A 280 35.50 3.03 10.09
C GLN A 280 36.40 2.20 9.16
N LYS A 281 36.72 2.75 7.96
CA LYS A 281 37.56 2.08 6.95
C LYS A 281 39.00 1.80 7.40
N GLU A 282 39.46 2.44 8.46
CA GLU A 282 40.82 2.27 8.98
C GLU A 282 40.93 1.02 9.87
N GLY A 283 39.80 0.44 10.28
CA GLY A 283 39.73 -0.79 11.07
C GLY A 283 40.05 -0.60 12.56
N ILE A 284 39.66 -1.60 13.36
CA ILE A 284 39.82 -1.58 14.82
C ILE A 284 41.29 -1.52 15.25
N GLU A 285 42.17 -2.19 14.52
CA GLU A 285 43.60 -2.19 14.82
C GLU A 285 44.20 -0.78 14.78
N HIS A 286 43.76 0.05 13.79
CA HIS A 286 44.21 1.45 13.72
C HIS A 286 43.68 2.23 14.93
N VAL A 287 42.44 2.05 15.32
CA VAL A 287 41.85 2.70 16.49
C VAL A 287 42.64 2.35 17.75
N MET A 288 42.90 1.07 17.97
CA MET A 288 43.66 0.61 19.16
C MET A 288 45.07 1.20 19.17
N ARG A 289 45.80 1.23 18.05
CA ARG A 289 47.12 1.87 17.94
C ARG A 289 47.10 3.37 18.26
N VAL A 290 46.05 4.07 17.83
CA VAL A 290 45.89 5.50 18.13
C VAL A 290 45.60 5.69 19.61
N LEU A 291 44.67 4.94 20.18
CA LEU A 291 44.36 5.02 21.62
C LEU A 291 45.62 4.75 22.47
N GLN A 292 46.40 3.72 22.13
CA GLN A 292 47.64 3.37 22.82
C GLN A 292 48.69 4.49 22.83
N LYS A 293 48.72 5.38 21.84
CA LYS A 293 49.63 6.54 21.81
C LYS A 293 49.27 7.59 22.84
N TYR A 294 48.01 7.72 23.20
CA TYR A 294 47.54 8.75 24.13
C TYR A 294 47.28 8.20 25.54
N ILE A 295 46.94 6.90 25.63
CA ILE A 295 46.62 6.23 26.88
C ILE A 295 47.57 5.04 27.02
N LYS A 296 48.34 4.99 28.11
CA LYS A 296 49.35 3.95 28.34
C LYS A 296 48.65 2.61 28.69
N PHE A 297 48.54 1.73 27.73
CA PHE A 297 48.12 0.33 27.92
C PHE A 297 48.79 -0.54 26.86
N ASN A 298 48.80 -1.86 27.10
CA ASN A 298 49.17 -2.85 26.09
C ASN A 298 47.96 -3.67 25.70
N TYR A 299 47.96 -4.21 24.49
CA TYR A 299 46.90 -5.12 24.07
C TYR A 299 47.45 -6.25 23.21
N ILE A 300 46.72 -7.36 23.22
CA ILE A 300 46.90 -8.50 22.31
C ILE A 300 45.60 -8.68 21.53
N GLN A 301 45.72 -8.84 20.22
CA GLN A 301 44.64 -9.20 19.36
C GLN A 301 44.68 -10.70 19.06
N ASP A 302 43.57 -11.39 19.29
CA ASP A 302 43.41 -12.80 18.99
C ASP A 302 42.35 -12.92 17.86
N ASP A 303 42.85 -13.08 16.64
CA ASP A 303 42.03 -13.10 15.44
C ASP A 303 41.16 -14.38 15.36
N GLU A 304 41.61 -15.50 15.95
CA GLU A 304 40.82 -16.73 15.96
C GLU A 304 39.55 -16.60 16.82
N LYS A 305 39.64 -15.85 17.92
CA LYS A 305 38.50 -15.60 18.82
C LYS A 305 37.82 -14.26 18.57
N ASN A 306 38.30 -13.49 17.59
CA ASN A 306 37.84 -12.15 17.31
C ASN A 306 37.80 -11.27 18.58
N GLN A 307 38.89 -11.25 19.34
CA GLN A 307 38.95 -10.54 20.62
C GLN A 307 40.24 -9.72 20.78
N ILE A 308 40.12 -8.64 21.54
CA ILE A 308 41.23 -7.79 21.97
C ILE A 308 41.30 -7.84 23.50
N ILE A 309 42.49 -8.16 24.02
CA ILE A 309 42.72 -8.20 25.46
C ILE A 309 43.64 -7.06 25.83
N ILE A 310 43.17 -6.16 26.69
CA ILE A 310 43.92 -4.99 27.20
C ILE A 310 44.43 -5.27 28.61
N TYR A 311 45.72 -4.89 28.86
CA TYR A 311 46.38 -5.10 30.15
C TYR A 311 47.37 -3.99 30.48
#